data_1ead13321fb1c2c7bf708b3a2c8525b5
#
_entry.id   1ead13321fb1c2c7bf708b3a2c8525b5
#
_cell.length_a   1.000
_cell.length_b   1.000
_cell.length_c   1.000
_cell.angle_alpha   90.00
_cell.angle_beta   90.00
_cell.angle_gamma   90.00
#
_symmetry.space_group_name_H-M   'P 1'
#
loop_
_entity.id
_entity.type
_entity.pdbx_description
1 polymer ?
#
loop_
_entity_poly.entity_id
_entity_poly.type
_entity_poly.pdbx_seq_one_letter_code
_entity_poly.pdbx_strand_id
1 'polypeptide(L)'
;MATMAALFIKTPNPTPSFPRAQKTHFTPSINLSLSSVSKPRTHPRTRISCGLIDPDGGKLIELVVDESQKDIKKRQALSLPKIKLSTIDLQWVHVLSEGWASPLKGFMRESEFLQTLHFNSLRVEDGSFVNMSVPIVLAIDDSQKNQIGGSTSVALVDSKDNPVAVLSNIEIYKHNKEERIARTWGTTAPGLPYVEEAIANAGNWLIGGDLEVIEQIKYHDGLDRLRLSPAELREEFTRRGADAVFAFQLRNPVHNGHALLMTDTRRRLLEMGYKNPVLLLHPLGGYTKADDVPLTWRMKQHEKVLEDGVLDPETTVVSIFPSPMHYAGPTEVQWHAKARINAGANFYIVGRDPAGMSHPIEKRDLYDADHGKKVLSMAPGLERLNILPFKVAAYDKTQSKMAFFDPSRPQDFLFISGTKMRTLAKNKEDPPDGFMCPGGWEVLVEYYDSLAPTENGKVLEPVPA
;
A
#
# COMPACT_ATOMS: atom_id res chain seq x y z
N MET A 1 12.81 68.55 10.23
CA MET A 1 13.64 68.73 9.03
C MET A 1 13.30 67.71 8.00
N ALA A 2 12.72 68.16 6.91
CA ALA A 2 12.29 67.34 5.80
C ALA A 2 13.45 67.05 4.86
N THR A 3 13.51 65.87 4.29
CA THR A 3 14.26 65.65 3.04
C THR A 3 13.51 64.64 2.18
N MET A 4 13.12 65.11 1.01
CA MET A 4 12.51 64.40 -0.09
C MET A 4 13.45 63.33 -0.65
N ALA A 5 12.89 62.21 -1.09
CA ALA A 5 13.54 61.28 -2.01
C ALA A 5 12.65 61.01 -3.23
N ALA A 6 13.26 61.20 -4.39
CA ALA A 6 12.64 61.28 -5.69
C ALA A 6 12.18 59.91 -6.23
N LEU A 7 11.02 59.88 -6.89
CA LEU A 7 10.54 58.82 -7.76
C LEU A 7 11.40 58.71 -9.04
N PHE A 8 11.92 57.52 -9.33
CA PHE A 8 12.38 57.19 -10.68
C PHE A 8 11.36 56.23 -11.32
N ILE A 9 10.64 56.77 -12.31
CA ILE A 9 9.80 56.04 -13.22
C ILE A 9 10.70 55.36 -14.28
N LYS A 10 10.74 54.04 -14.36
CA LYS A 10 11.34 53.30 -15.48
C LYS A 10 10.28 52.98 -16.52
N THR A 11 10.49 53.48 -17.73
CA THR A 11 9.75 53.16 -18.96
C THR A 11 10.00 51.73 -19.40
N PRO A 12 9.02 51.04 -20.02
CA PRO A 12 9.19 49.67 -20.51
C PRO A 12 9.93 49.63 -21.84
N ASN A 13 10.83 48.67 -21.96
CA ASN A 13 11.56 48.36 -23.20
C ASN A 13 10.63 47.70 -24.24
N PRO A 14 10.83 47.94 -25.54
CA PRO A 14 10.01 47.38 -26.61
C PRO A 14 10.38 45.90 -26.88
N THR A 15 9.35 45.10 -27.08
CA THR A 15 9.41 43.72 -27.53
C THR A 15 9.96 43.59 -28.96
N PRO A 16 10.81 42.59 -29.27
CA PRO A 16 11.24 42.34 -30.63
C PRO A 16 10.13 41.66 -31.45
N SER A 17 9.86 42.28 -32.62
CA SER A 17 8.94 41.76 -33.62
C SER A 17 9.55 40.61 -34.41
N PHE A 18 8.90 39.44 -34.46
CA PHE A 18 9.23 38.35 -35.36
C PHE A 18 8.66 38.58 -36.76
N PRO A 19 9.37 38.19 -37.82
CA PRO A 19 8.88 38.38 -39.19
C PRO A 19 7.77 37.40 -39.53
N ARG A 20 6.75 37.92 -40.20
CA ARG A 20 5.53 37.27 -40.71
C ARG A 20 5.88 36.28 -41.81
N ALA A 21 5.72 34.96 -41.59
CA ALA A 21 5.87 33.94 -42.60
C ALA A 21 4.79 34.03 -43.68
N GLN A 22 5.21 34.02 -44.94
CA GLN A 22 4.32 33.99 -46.10
C GLN A 22 3.56 32.65 -46.19
N LYS A 23 2.24 32.74 -46.41
CA LYS A 23 1.39 31.58 -46.68
C LYS A 23 1.61 31.13 -48.13
N THR A 24 2.25 29.99 -48.32
CA THR A 24 2.17 29.25 -49.58
C THR A 24 1.00 28.28 -49.54
N HIS A 25 0.04 28.47 -50.44
CA HIS A 25 -1.07 27.55 -50.61
C HIS A 25 -0.58 26.28 -51.33
N PHE A 26 -0.53 25.17 -50.63
CA PHE A 26 -0.46 23.83 -51.24
C PHE A 26 -1.84 23.16 -51.04
N THR A 27 -2.55 22.94 -52.13
CA THR A 27 -3.74 22.10 -52.18
C THR A 27 -3.32 20.69 -52.60
N PRO A 28 -3.43 19.67 -51.75
CA PRO A 28 -3.39 18.30 -52.22
C PRO A 28 -4.83 17.82 -52.48
N SER A 29 -5.08 17.45 -53.75
CA SER A 29 -6.27 16.73 -54.17
C SER A 29 -6.22 15.31 -53.58
N ILE A 30 -7.06 15.00 -52.62
CA ILE A 30 -7.24 13.64 -52.12
C ILE A 30 -8.44 13.04 -52.81
N ASN A 31 -8.24 12.06 -53.68
CA ASN A 31 -9.27 11.18 -54.22
C ASN A 31 -9.78 10.28 -53.08
N LEU A 32 -10.99 10.54 -52.59
CA LEU A 32 -11.72 9.68 -51.72
C LEU A 32 -12.37 8.54 -52.50
N SER A 33 -11.76 7.37 -52.49
CA SER A 33 -12.46 6.14 -52.85
C SER A 33 -13.30 5.69 -51.66
N LEU A 34 -14.61 5.71 -51.78
CA LEU A 34 -15.58 5.12 -50.88
C LEU A 34 -15.39 3.59 -50.90
N SER A 35 -14.77 3.01 -49.87
CA SER A 35 -14.78 1.58 -49.66
C SER A 35 -15.35 1.27 -48.27
N SER A 36 -16.49 0.56 -48.31
CA SER A 36 -17.01 -0.36 -47.30
C SER A 36 -17.28 0.17 -45.88
N VAL A 37 -18.60 0.25 -45.61
CA VAL A 37 -19.20 0.26 -44.28
C VAL A 37 -18.58 -0.82 -43.41
N SER A 38 -17.72 -0.44 -42.45
CA SER A 38 -17.22 -1.32 -41.44
C SER A 38 -18.35 -1.64 -40.47
N LYS A 39 -18.63 -2.95 -40.32
CA LYS A 39 -19.50 -3.50 -39.26
C LYS A 39 -19.05 -2.95 -37.88
N PRO A 40 -19.99 -2.72 -36.95
CA PRO A 40 -19.63 -2.27 -35.61
C PRO A 40 -18.68 -3.32 -35.00
N ARG A 41 -17.51 -2.84 -34.52
CA ARG A 41 -16.59 -3.64 -33.73
C ARG A 41 -17.35 -4.11 -32.48
N THR A 42 -17.72 -5.37 -32.48
CA THR A 42 -18.10 -6.04 -31.22
C THR A 42 -16.90 -5.96 -30.31
N HIS A 43 -17.06 -5.31 -29.16
CA HIS A 43 -16.10 -5.36 -28.09
C HIS A 43 -15.75 -6.85 -27.83
N PRO A 44 -14.47 -7.20 -27.69
CA PRO A 44 -14.11 -8.57 -27.35
C PRO A 44 -14.82 -8.87 -26.03
N ARG A 45 -15.69 -9.88 -26.02
CA ARG A 45 -16.18 -10.48 -24.77
C ARG A 45 -14.94 -10.86 -23.99
N THR A 46 -14.68 -10.13 -22.92
CA THR A 46 -13.63 -10.47 -21.95
C THR A 46 -13.86 -11.91 -21.57
N ARG A 47 -12.95 -12.82 -21.97
CA ARG A 47 -12.98 -14.19 -21.49
C ARG A 47 -12.89 -14.08 -19.96
N ILE A 48 -13.95 -14.50 -19.26
CA ILE A 48 -13.93 -14.67 -17.82
C ILE A 48 -12.86 -15.72 -17.57
N SER A 49 -11.68 -15.30 -17.12
CA SER A 49 -10.63 -16.21 -16.67
C SER A 49 -11.10 -16.70 -15.30
N CYS A 50 -11.63 -17.94 -15.27
CA CYS A 50 -11.90 -18.63 -14.02
C CYS A 50 -10.57 -19.09 -13.43
N GLY A 51 -10.09 -18.44 -12.38
CA GLY A 51 -8.89 -18.84 -11.67
C GLY A 51 -8.12 -17.66 -11.09
N LEU A 52 -7.18 -17.95 -10.22
CA LEU A 52 -6.30 -16.94 -9.60
C LEU A 52 -5.35 -16.34 -10.65
N ILE A 53 -5.02 -15.07 -10.50
CA ILE A 53 -3.97 -14.43 -11.31
C ILE A 53 -2.62 -15.08 -10.99
N ASP A 54 -1.79 -15.35 -12.01
CA ASP A 54 -0.42 -15.77 -11.81
C ASP A 54 0.39 -14.69 -11.08
N PRO A 55 1.35 -15.05 -10.22
CA PRO A 55 2.20 -14.07 -9.58
C PRO A 55 3.11 -13.37 -10.60
N ASP A 56 3.63 -12.20 -10.22
CA ASP A 56 4.58 -11.46 -11.03
C ASP A 56 5.87 -12.27 -11.24
N GLY A 57 6.33 -12.32 -12.49
CA GLY A 57 7.46 -13.17 -12.88
C GLY A 57 7.12 -14.65 -12.98
N GLY A 58 5.83 -15.02 -12.98
CA GLY A 58 5.31 -16.36 -13.22
C GLY A 58 5.34 -17.30 -11.99
N LYS A 59 6.06 -16.96 -10.93
CA LYS A 59 6.13 -17.74 -9.68
C LYS A 59 6.37 -16.85 -8.46
N LEU A 60 5.94 -17.33 -7.30
CA LEU A 60 6.32 -16.72 -6.03
C LEU A 60 7.79 -17.01 -5.73
N ILE A 61 8.48 -16.02 -5.20
CA ILE A 61 9.86 -16.13 -4.71
C ILE A 61 9.81 -16.17 -3.19
N GLU A 62 9.77 -17.37 -2.64
CA GLU A 62 9.83 -17.61 -1.19
C GLU A 62 11.29 -17.78 -0.79
N LEU A 63 11.70 -17.09 0.28
CA LEU A 63 13.11 -16.97 0.67
C LEU A 63 13.39 -17.58 2.05
N VAL A 64 12.43 -18.24 2.65
CA VAL A 64 12.63 -19.02 3.87
C VAL A 64 13.34 -20.33 3.48
N VAL A 65 14.45 -20.63 4.13
CA VAL A 65 15.21 -21.84 3.85
C VAL A 65 14.49 -23.10 4.31
N ASP A 66 14.77 -24.21 3.66
CA ASP A 66 14.25 -25.51 4.08
C ASP A 66 14.71 -25.87 5.50
N GLU A 67 13.92 -26.65 6.22
CA GLU A 67 14.21 -27.08 7.60
C GLU A 67 15.62 -27.69 7.74
N SER A 68 16.08 -28.45 6.75
CA SER A 68 17.42 -29.07 6.72
C SER A 68 18.56 -28.05 6.64
N GLN A 69 18.28 -26.82 6.19
CA GLN A 69 19.28 -25.76 6.02
C GLN A 69 19.34 -24.77 7.20
N LYS A 70 18.35 -24.78 8.09
CA LYS A 70 18.25 -23.83 9.20
C LYS A 70 19.51 -23.76 10.06
N ASP A 71 19.97 -24.90 10.58
CA ASP A 71 21.14 -24.95 11.46
C ASP A 71 22.44 -24.57 10.74
N ILE A 72 22.52 -24.90 9.45
CA ILE A 72 23.65 -24.50 8.61
C ILE A 72 23.67 -22.99 8.47
N LYS A 73 22.53 -22.37 8.14
CA LYS A 73 22.40 -20.92 7.99
C LYS A 73 22.57 -20.16 9.31
N LYS A 74 22.08 -20.69 10.43
CA LYS A 74 22.34 -20.13 11.76
C LYS A 74 23.85 -20.08 12.06
N ARG A 75 24.57 -21.17 11.82
CA ARG A 75 26.05 -21.24 12.03
C ARG A 75 26.78 -20.29 11.07
N GLN A 76 26.36 -20.21 9.81
CA GLN A 76 26.93 -19.29 8.85
C GLN A 76 26.76 -17.84 9.33
N ALA A 77 25.55 -17.45 9.76
CA ALA A 77 25.23 -16.11 10.23
C ALA A 77 26.10 -15.68 11.43
N LEU A 78 26.44 -16.61 12.33
CA LEU A 78 27.27 -16.31 13.49
C LEU A 78 28.70 -15.88 13.15
N SER A 79 29.22 -16.26 11.98
CA SER A 79 30.58 -15.94 11.50
C SER A 79 30.65 -14.72 10.61
N LEU A 80 29.51 -14.13 10.24
CA LEU A 80 29.44 -12.99 9.31
C LEU A 80 29.38 -11.64 10.04
N PRO A 81 29.78 -10.54 9.37
CA PRO A 81 29.47 -9.20 9.85
C PRO A 81 27.97 -9.04 10.05
N LYS A 82 27.57 -8.40 11.14
CA LYS A 82 26.16 -8.31 11.54
C LYS A 82 25.58 -6.94 11.20
N ILE A 83 24.36 -6.95 10.68
CA ILE A 83 23.51 -5.76 10.54
C ILE A 83 22.29 -5.97 11.42
N LYS A 84 22.06 -5.03 12.34
CA LYS A 84 20.90 -5.05 13.23
C LYS A 84 19.70 -4.44 12.52
N LEU A 85 18.60 -5.18 12.45
CA LEU A 85 17.36 -4.77 11.82
C LEU A 85 16.55 -3.87 12.78
N SER A 86 16.02 -2.79 12.26
CA SER A 86 14.92 -2.08 12.89
C SER A 86 13.62 -2.88 12.76
N THR A 87 12.57 -2.46 13.48
CA THR A 87 11.23 -3.07 13.33
C THR A 87 10.73 -2.99 11.88
N ILE A 88 10.95 -1.85 11.21
CA ILE A 88 10.54 -1.67 9.80
C ILE A 88 11.36 -2.55 8.87
N ASP A 89 12.68 -2.68 9.09
CA ASP A 89 13.52 -3.57 8.29
C ASP A 89 13.08 -5.04 8.44
N LEU A 90 12.71 -5.46 9.65
CA LEU A 90 12.18 -6.80 9.89
C LEU A 90 10.85 -7.04 9.14
N GLN A 91 9.98 -6.04 9.07
CA GLN A 91 8.76 -6.11 8.27
C GLN A 91 9.06 -6.24 6.78
N TRP A 92 10.09 -5.58 6.27
CA TRP A 92 10.54 -5.77 4.88
C TRP A 92 11.16 -7.14 4.66
N VAL A 93 11.91 -7.67 5.62
CA VAL A 93 12.37 -9.08 5.56
C VAL A 93 11.17 -10.03 5.48
N HIS A 94 10.13 -9.80 6.28
CA HIS A 94 8.88 -10.58 6.23
C HIS A 94 8.23 -10.52 4.83
N VAL A 95 8.04 -9.30 4.30
CA VAL A 95 7.47 -9.08 2.96
C VAL A 95 8.28 -9.81 1.87
N LEU A 96 9.60 -9.74 1.93
CA LEU A 96 10.48 -10.41 0.96
C LEU A 96 10.43 -11.93 1.12
N SER A 97 10.52 -12.42 2.36
CA SER A 97 10.62 -13.85 2.67
C SER A 97 9.45 -14.68 2.17
N GLU A 98 8.26 -14.12 2.14
CA GLU A 98 7.02 -14.80 1.77
C GLU A 98 6.60 -14.57 0.30
N GLY A 99 7.39 -13.83 -0.46
CA GLY A 99 7.12 -13.61 -1.88
C GLY A 99 6.09 -12.50 -2.19
N TRP A 100 5.69 -11.67 -1.22
CA TRP A 100 4.84 -10.50 -1.46
C TRP A 100 5.43 -9.56 -2.52
N ALA A 101 6.77 -9.45 -2.54
CA ALA A 101 7.52 -8.61 -3.45
C ALA A 101 8.08 -9.35 -4.68
N SER A 102 7.60 -10.58 -4.97
CA SER A 102 8.05 -11.31 -6.16
C SER A 102 8.04 -10.41 -7.41
N PRO A 103 9.05 -10.46 -8.26
CA PRO A 103 10.12 -11.46 -8.31
C PRO A 103 11.42 -11.09 -7.57
N LEU A 104 11.41 -10.12 -6.64
CA LEU A 104 12.62 -9.78 -5.86
C LEU A 104 13.14 -10.99 -5.08
N LYS A 105 14.48 -11.11 -5.06
CA LYS A 105 15.20 -12.17 -4.34
C LYS A 105 15.86 -11.67 -3.05
N GLY A 106 15.57 -10.42 -2.64
CA GLY A 106 16.10 -9.79 -1.45
C GLY A 106 15.98 -8.27 -1.49
N PHE A 107 16.77 -7.59 -0.67
CA PHE A 107 16.83 -6.13 -0.72
C PHE A 107 17.45 -5.68 -2.04
N MET A 108 16.87 -4.61 -2.60
CA MET A 108 17.22 -4.11 -3.93
C MET A 108 18.69 -3.72 -4.04
N ARG A 109 19.35 -4.20 -5.10
CA ARG A 109 20.63 -3.66 -5.59
C ARG A 109 20.40 -2.30 -6.27
N GLU A 110 21.46 -1.57 -6.56
CA GLU A 110 21.37 -0.22 -7.15
C GLU A 110 20.51 -0.19 -8.42
N SER A 111 20.70 -1.17 -9.32
CA SER A 111 19.94 -1.23 -10.57
C SER A 111 18.43 -1.43 -10.36
N GLU A 112 18.02 -2.26 -9.39
CA GLU A 112 16.62 -2.49 -9.05
C GLU A 112 16.03 -1.27 -8.33
N PHE A 113 16.80 -0.66 -7.43
CA PHE A 113 16.44 0.58 -6.75
C PHE A 113 16.18 1.71 -7.78
N LEU A 114 17.07 1.92 -8.72
CA LEU A 114 16.92 2.96 -9.75
C LEU A 114 15.74 2.69 -10.67
N GLN A 115 15.51 1.45 -11.09
CA GLN A 115 14.34 1.08 -11.89
C GLN A 115 13.04 1.35 -11.12
N THR A 116 12.98 0.94 -9.88
CA THR A 116 11.81 1.19 -9.01
C THR A 116 11.58 2.69 -8.84
N LEU A 117 12.63 3.44 -8.51
CA LEU A 117 12.52 4.86 -8.18
C LEU A 117 12.15 5.73 -9.39
N HIS A 118 12.64 5.40 -10.58
CA HIS A 118 12.46 6.21 -11.78
C HIS A 118 11.36 5.74 -12.71
N PHE A 119 11.03 4.43 -12.70
CA PHE A 119 10.09 3.84 -13.65
C PHE A 119 8.90 3.13 -12.98
N ASN A 120 8.86 3.02 -11.65
CA ASN A 120 7.85 2.25 -10.91
C ASN A 120 7.71 0.80 -11.43
N SER A 121 8.79 0.23 -11.96
CA SER A 121 8.80 -1.10 -12.55
C SER A 121 10.17 -1.74 -12.49
N LEU A 122 10.18 -3.07 -12.58
CA LEU A 122 11.40 -3.87 -12.70
C LEU A 122 11.34 -4.65 -14.02
N ARG A 123 12.46 -4.68 -14.71
CA ARG A 123 12.67 -5.56 -15.86
C ARG A 123 13.13 -6.92 -15.35
N VAL A 124 12.36 -7.97 -15.65
CA VAL A 124 12.70 -9.34 -15.26
C VAL A 124 13.57 -10.03 -16.34
N GLU A 125 14.09 -11.22 -16.02
CA GLU A 125 15.08 -11.92 -16.85
C GLU A 125 14.61 -12.22 -18.29
N ASP A 126 13.30 -12.47 -18.47
CA ASP A 126 12.70 -12.72 -19.80
C ASP A 126 12.48 -11.42 -20.61
N GLY A 127 12.87 -10.28 -20.07
CA GLY A 127 12.73 -8.95 -20.68
C GLY A 127 11.36 -8.30 -20.48
N SER A 128 10.40 -8.97 -19.86
CA SER A 128 9.13 -8.36 -19.47
C SER A 128 9.28 -7.40 -18.28
N PHE A 129 8.22 -6.63 -17.99
CA PHE A 129 8.20 -5.68 -16.87
C PHE A 129 7.13 -6.07 -15.88
N VAL A 130 7.48 -5.95 -14.61
CA VAL A 130 6.53 -6.05 -13.50
C VAL A 130 6.46 -4.71 -12.76
N ASN A 131 5.30 -4.36 -12.20
CA ASN A 131 5.19 -3.16 -11.38
C ASN A 131 6.02 -3.32 -10.10
N MET A 132 6.74 -2.27 -9.72
CA MET A 132 7.42 -2.13 -8.45
C MET A 132 7.61 -0.64 -8.18
N SER A 133 6.78 -0.06 -7.35
CA SER A 133 6.71 1.40 -7.17
C SER A 133 7.35 1.90 -5.89
N VAL A 134 7.59 1.02 -4.92
CA VAL A 134 8.17 1.36 -3.63
C VAL A 134 9.53 0.70 -3.49
N PRO A 135 10.61 1.46 -3.21
CA PRO A 135 11.92 0.88 -2.97
C PRO A 135 11.95 0.03 -1.69
N ILE A 136 12.30 -1.25 -1.82
CA ILE A 136 12.53 -2.17 -0.71
C ILE A 136 14.03 -2.29 -0.51
N VAL A 137 14.57 -1.49 0.41
CA VAL A 137 16.00 -1.30 0.62
C VAL A 137 16.36 -1.33 2.09
N LEU A 138 17.59 -1.73 2.39
CA LEU A 138 18.17 -1.75 3.74
C LEU A 138 19.26 -0.68 3.82
N ALA A 139 19.13 0.24 4.77
CA ALA A 139 20.11 1.29 4.98
C ALA A 139 21.16 0.87 6.02
N ILE A 140 22.42 1.24 5.76
CA ILE A 140 23.56 1.05 6.66
C ILE A 140 24.35 2.35 6.81
N ASP A 141 24.97 2.52 7.96
CA ASP A 141 25.86 3.66 8.23
C ASP A 141 27.31 3.40 7.81
N ASP A 142 28.18 4.42 7.95
CA ASP A 142 29.60 4.31 7.60
C ASP A 142 30.35 3.30 8.49
N SER A 143 29.96 3.14 9.74
CA SER A 143 30.57 2.17 10.67
C SER A 143 30.24 0.73 10.23
N GLN A 144 28.98 0.46 9.94
CA GLN A 144 28.52 -0.84 9.43
C GLN A 144 29.19 -1.18 8.10
N LYS A 145 29.26 -0.21 7.17
CA LYS A 145 29.96 -0.38 5.90
C LYS A 145 31.43 -0.75 6.10
N ASN A 146 32.13 -0.06 7.00
CA ASN A 146 33.52 -0.34 7.31
C ASN A 146 33.69 -1.72 7.97
N GLN A 147 32.76 -2.12 8.83
CA GLN A 147 32.74 -3.45 9.48
C GLN A 147 32.54 -4.58 8.47
N ILE A 148 31.71 -4.37 7.46
CA ILE A 148 31.49 -5.33 6.37
C ILE A 148 32.78 -5.52 5.57
N GLY A 149 33.52 -4.44 5.30
CA GLY A 149 34.80 -4.48 4.59
C GLY A 149 34.68 -5.17 3.22
N GLY A 150 35.46 -6.23 3.01
CA GLY A 150 35.45 -7.02 1.78
C GLY A 150 34.55 -8.25 1.81
N SER A 151 33.67 -8.40 2.84
CA SER A 151 32.75 -9.53 2.90
C SER A 151 31.72 -9.47 1.77
N THR A 152 31.42 -10.62 1.16
CA THR A 152 30.37 -10.76 0.14
C THR A 152 29.01 -11.13 0.74
N SER A 153 28.95 -11.31 2.06
CA SER A 153 27.74 -11.70 2.78
C SER A 153 27.70 -11.07 4.16
N VAL A 154 26.51 -10.83 4.68
CA VAL A 154 26.25 -10.30 6.03
C VAL A 154 25.15 -11.09 6.71
N ALA A 155 25.15 -11.12 8.02
CA ALA A 155 24.07 -11.64 8.84
C ALA A 155 23.11 -10.49 9.21
N LEU A 156 21.83 -10.67 8.99
CA LEU A 156 20.79 -9.79 9.49
C LEU A 156 20.32 -10.35 10.83
N VAL A 157 20.32 -9.51 11.86
CA VAL A 157 19.99 -9.91 13.24
C VAL A 157 18.86 -9.05 13.80
N ASP A 158 18.06 -9.63 14.71
CA ASP A 158 17.01 -8.92 15.41
C ASP A 158 17.55 -7.98 16.51
N SER A 159 16.66 -7.34 17.27
CA SER A 159 17.02 -6.45 18.37
C SER A 159 17.79 -7.14 19.51
N LYS A 160 17.71 -8.49 19.61
CA LYS A 160 18.37 -9.32 20.62
C LYS A 160 19.63 -10.02 20.08
N ASP A 161 20.09 -9.62 18.88
CA ASP A 161 21.23 -10.20 18.15
C ASP A 161 21.02 -11.67 17.70
N ASN A 162 19.78 -12.16 17.65
CA ASN A 162 19.48 -13.46 17.07
C ASN A 162 19.55 -13.39 15.53
N PRO A 163 20.18 -14.35 14.86
CA PRO A 163 20.20 -14.40 13.40
C PRO A 163 18.80 -14.60 12.81
N VAL A 164 18.41 -13.70 11.91
CA VAL A 164 17.15 -13.71 11.18
C VAL A 164 17.36 -14.22 9.76
N ALA A 165 18.37 -13.70 9.08
CA ALA A 165 18.66 -14.03 7.69
C ALA A 165 20.13 -13.86 7.35
N VAL A 166 20.53 -14.42 6.21
CA VAL A 166 21.79 -14.14 5.55
C VAL A 166 21.50 -13.38 4.26
N LEU A 167 22.20 -12.27 4.05
CA LEU A 167 22.19 -11.52 2.79
C LEU A 167 23.52 -11.78 2.09
N SER A 168 23.49 -12.38 0.91
CA SER A 168 24.66 -12.79 0.13
C SER A 168 24.75 -12.06 -1.21
N ASN A 169 25.90 -12.15 -1.90
CA ASN A 169 26.16 -11.42 -3.15
C ASN A 169 25.82 -9.93 -3.01
N ILE A 170 26.30 -9.33 -1.91
CA ILE A 170 25.92 -7.97 -1.52
C ILE A 170 26.52 -6.91 -2.45
N GLU A 171 25.73 -5.86 -2.66
CA GLU A 171 26.13 -4.61 -3.30
C GLU A 171 25.85 -3.46 -2.36
N ILE A 172 26.84 -2.58 -2.14
CA ILE A 172 26.70 -1.40 -1.28
C ILE A 172 26.79 -0.15 -2.18
N TYR A 173 25.76 0.70 -2.12
CA TYR A 173 25.66 1.91 -2.93
C TYR A 173 25.13 3.10 -2.12
N LYS A 174 25.21 4.31 -2.66
CA LYS A 174 24.83 5.52 -1.93
C LYS A 174 23.33 5.62 -1.73
N HIS A 175 22.93 6.05 -0.53
CA HIS A 175 21.56 6.39 -0.19
C HIS A 175 21.31 7.87 -0.48
N ASN A 176 20.86 8.19 -1.68
CA ASN A 176 20.38 9.54 -2.00
C ASN A 176 18.97 9.74 -1.42
N LYS A 177 18.92 10.13 -0.14
CA LYS A 177 17.69 10.28 0.64
C LYS A 177 16.73 11.28 0.01
N GLU A 178 17.23 12.46 -0.38
CA GLU A 178 16.42 13.53 -0.95
C GLU A 178 15.72 13.08 -2.23
N GLU A 179 16.47 12.48 -3.16
CA GLU A 179 15.89 11.94 -4.39
C GLU A 179 14.86 10.84 -4.11
N ARG A 180 15.16 9.91 -3.20
CA ARG A 180 14.23 8.85 -2.79
C ARG A 180 12.93 9.44 -2.25
N ILE A 181 13.02 10.42 -1.35
CA ILE A 181 11.86 11.08 -0.75
C ILE A 181 11.05 11.82 -1.82
N ALA A 182 11.69 12.68 -2.61
CA ALA A 182 11.03 13.47 -3.64
C ALA A 182 10.26 12.59 -4.64
N ARG A 183 10.87 11.48 -5.11
CA ARG A 183 10.26 10.60 -6.10
C ARG A 183 9.17 9.71 -5.52
N THR A 184 9.29 9.27 -4.27
CA THR A 184 8.29 8.38 -3.66
C THR A 184 7.07 9.14 -3.19
N TRP A 185 7.25 10.30 -2.55
CA TRP A 185 6.15 11.09 -1.96
C TRP A 185 5.73 12.30 -2.78
N GLY A 186 6.54 12.72 -3.78
CA GLY A 186 6.27 13.93 -4.56
C GLY A 186 6.53 15.23 -3.79
N THR A 187 7.12 15.15 -2.61
CA THR A 187 7.52 16.29 -1.77
C THR A 187 8.66 15.89 -0.85
N THR A 188 9.47 16.85 -0.46
CA THR A 188 10.52 16.72 0.58
C THR A 188 10.15 17.46 1.86
N ALA A 189 8.87 17.80 2.04
CA ALA A 189 8.40 18.48 3.24
C ALA A 189 8.70 17.63 4.49
N PRO A 190 9.22 18.23 5.57
CA PRO A 190 9.44 17.53 6.83
C PRO A 190 8.11 17.10 7.47
N GLY A 191 8.14 16.04 8.29
CA GLY A 191 6.96 15.53 8.98
C GLY A 191 6.17 14.45 8.20
N LEU A 192 6.76 13.86 7.18
CA LEU A 192 6.24 12.64 6.55
C LEU A 192 6.53 11.45 7.47
N PRO A 193 5.52 10.74 8.02
CA PRO A 193 5.74 9.77 9.10
C PRO A 193 6.77 8.68 8.79
N TYR A 194 6.66 8.03 7.64
CA TYR A 194 7.62 7.00 7.24
C TYR A 194 9.03 7.57 6.98
N VAL A 195 9.11 8.80 6.47
CA VAL A 195 10.41 9.46 6.21
C VAL A 195 11.13 9.74 7.52
N GLU A 196 10.43 10.29 8.50
CA GLU A 196 11.00 10.59 9.82
C GLU A 196 11.44 9.30 10.54
N GLU A 197 10.64 8.24 10.45
CA GLU A 197 10.90 6.96 11.12
C GLU A 197 12.03 6.16 10.44
N ALA A 198 12.00 6.04 9.11
CA ALA A 198 12.79 5.04 8.39
C ALA A 198 13.89 5.63 7.49
N ILE A 199 13.89 6.94 7.19
CA ILE A 199 14.81 7.51 6.19
C ILE A 199 15.67 8.66 6.76
N ALA A 200 15.08 9.59 7.48
CA ALA A 200 15.76 10.82 7.89
C ALA A 200 17.06 10.53 8.64
N ASN A 201 17.00 9.64 9.64
CA ASN A 201 18.12 9.24 10.48
C ASN A 201 18.83 7.96 10.02
N ALA A 202 18.41 7.36 8.92
CA ALA A 202 19.04 6.15 8.38
C ALA A 202 20.47 6.43 7.89
N GLY A 203 21.25 5.37 7.69
CA GLY A 203 22.60 5.48 7.14
C GLY A 203 22.66 6.07 5.72
N ASN A 204 23.85 6.48 5.30
CA ASN A 204 24.10 7.11 3.99
C ASN A 204 24.40 6.09 2.88
N TRP A 205 24.30 4.82 3.19
CA TRP A 205 24.50 3.72 2.24
C TRP A 205 23.29 2.79 2.25
N LEU A 206 23.04 2.16 1.13
CA LEU A 206 22.08 1.07 0.96
C LEU A 206 22.87 -0.21 0.68
N ILE A 207 22.35 -1.34 1.18
CA ILE A 207 22.89 -2.66 0.91
C ILE A 207 21.78 -3.54 0.31
N GLY A 208 22.02 -4.06 -0.89
CA GLY A 208 21.16 -5.04 -1.57
C GLY A 208 21.86 -6.37 -1.72
N GLY A 209 21.11 -7.43 -2.03
CA GLY A 209 21.66 -8.76 -2.22
C GLY A 209 20.60 -9.85 -2.20
N ASP A 210 21.03 -11.11 -2.31
CA ASP A 210 20.17 -12.29 -2.25
C ASP A 210 19.90 -12.66 -0.80
N LEU A 211 18.63 -12.76 -0.42
CA LEU A 211 18.20 -12.99 0.96
C LEU A 211 17.82 -14.45 1.19
N GLU A 212 18.32 -15.02 2.26
CA GLU A 212 17.96 -16.35 2.75
C GLU A 212 17.52 -16.20 4.22
N VAL A 213 16.22 -16.36 4.46
CA VAL A 213 15.62 -16.18 5.79
C VAL A 213 15.61 -17.51 6.53
N ILE A 214 16.11 -17.52 7.76
CA ILE A 214 16.38 -18.75 8.51
C ILE A 214 15.08 -19.43 8.96
N GLU A 215 14.11 -18.62 9.41
CA GLU A 215 12.80 -19.10 9.87
C GLU A 215 11.71 -18.12 9.46
N GLN A 216 10.48 -18.60 9.30
CA GLN A 216 9.33 -17.74 9.07
C GLN A 216 9.24 -16.65 10.15
N ILE A 217 9.03 -15.41 9.74
CA ILE A 217 8.92 -14.28 10.67
C ILE A 217 7.62 -14.38 11.46
N LYS A 218 7.73 -14.40 12.78
CA LYS A 218 6.60 -14.41 13.71
C LYS A 218 6.75 -13.31 14.74
N TYR A 219 5.64 -12.66 15.07
CA TYR A 219 5.61 -11.54 16.00
C TYR A 219 5.21 -11.95 17.42
N HIS A 220 4.64 -13.16 17.57
CA HIS A 220 4.18 -13.70 18.85
C HIS A 220 3.19 -12.79 19.61
N ASP A 221 2.41 -12.04 18.86
CA ASP A 221 1.40 -11.08 19.35
C ASP A 221 -0.02 -11.69 19.36
N GLY A 222 -0.15 -13.01 19.17
CA GLY A 222 -1.41 -13.72 19.09
C GLY A 222 -2.10 -13.64 17.73
N LEU A 223 -1.54 -12.89 16.76
CA LEU A 223 -2.13 -12.67 15.44
C LEU A 223 -1.42 -13.43 14.32
N ASP A 224 -0.35 -14.18 14.60
CA ASP A 224 0.42 -14.89 13.58
C ASP A 224 -0.43 -15.83 12.71
N ARG A 225 -1.49 -16.43 13.29
CA ARG A 225 -2.44 -17.28 12.56
C ARG A 225 -3.21 -16.53 11.44
N LEU A 226 -3.21 -15.21 11.47
CA LEU A 226 -3.89 -14.35 10.50
C LEU A 226 -2.91 -13.70 9.50
N ARG A 227 -1.61 -14.00 9.60
CA ARG A 227 -0.58 -13.55 8.67
C ARG A 227 -0.31 -14.64 7.64
N LEU A 228 -1.30 -14.87 6.76
CA LEU A 228 -1.14 -15.83 5.68
C LEU A 228 -0.23 -15.27 4.59
N SER A 229 0.76 -16.04 4.18
CA SER A 229 1.62 -15.72 3.04
C SER A 229 0.84 -15.72 1.71
N PRO A 230 1.38 -15.17 0.62
CA PRO A 230 0.78 -15.28 -0.71
C PRO A 230 0.50 -16.73 -1.14
N ALA A 231 1.39 -17.68 -0.80
CA ALA A 231 1.20 -19.09 -1.09
C ALA A 231 -0.01 -19.66 -0.32
N GLU A 232 -0.06 -19.45 0.99
CA GLU A 232 -1.18 -19.90 1.84
C GLU A 232 -2.51 -19.25 1.45
N LEU A 233 -2.51 -17.98 1.06
CA LEU A 233 -3.71 -17.30 0.55
C LEU A 233 -4.21 -17.96 -0.75
N ARG A 234 -3.31 -18.28 -1.68
CA ARG A 234 -3.65 -18.98 -2.92
C ARG A 234 -4.23 -20.37 -2.66
N GLU A 235 -3.66 -21.09 -1.71
CA GLU A 235 -4.20 -22.39 -1.26
C GLU A 235 -5.58 -22.23 -0.65
N GLU A 236 -5.79 -21.25 0.22
CA GLU A 236 -7.09 -20.97 0.85
C GLU A 236 -8.16 -20.58 -0.17
N PHE A 237 -7.84 -19.74 -1.16
CA PHE A 237 -8.78 -19.42 -2.24
C PHE A 237 -9.11 -20.64 -3.12
N THR A 238 -8.12 -21.47 -3.38
CA THR A 238 -8.32 -22.73 -4.13
C THR A 238 -9.18 -23.69 -3.32
N ARG A 239 -8.92 -23.86 -2.04
CA ARG A 239 -9.70 -24.70 -1.11
C ARG A 239 -11.17 -24.28 -1.05
N ARG A 240 -11.41 -22.95 -1.06
CA ARG A 240 -12.78 -22.41 -1.12
C ARG A 240 -13.43 -22.52 -2.49
N GLY A 241 -12.70 -22.91 -3.53
CA GLY A 241 -13.20 -22.96 -4.92
C GLY A 241 -13.51 -21.56 -5.47
N ALA A 242 -12.74 -20.55 -5.08
CA ALA A 242 -12.93 -19.19 -5.54
C ALA A 242 -12.68 -19.08 -7.05
N ASP A 243 -13.64 -18.54 -7.79
CA ASP A 243 -13.50 -18.24 -9.22
C ASP A 243 -13.22 -16.75 -9.48
N ALA A 244 -13.34 -15.94 -8.45
CA ALA A 244 -12.86 -14.56 -8.38
C ALA A 244 -12.44 -14.22 -6.96
N VAL A 245 -11.31 -13.51 -6.81
CA VAL A 245 -10.85 -12.96 -5.54
C VAL A 245 -10.81 -11.44 -5.66
N PHE A 246 -11.52 -10.75 -4.78
CA PHE A 246 -11.52 -9.29 -4.72
C PHE A 246 -10.96 -8.81 -3.38
N ALA A 247 -9.95 -7.96 -3.44
CA ALA A 247 -9.25 -7.50 -2.26
C ALA A 247 -9.76 -6.14 -1.79
N PHE A 248 -9.83 -5.95 -0.49
CA PHE A 248 -10.09 -4.67 0.16
C PHE A 248 -9.08 -4.43 1.27
N GLN A 249 -8.25 -3.38 1.12
CA GLN A 249 -7.26 -3.01 2.11
C GLN A 249 -7.80 -1.98 3.08
N LEU A 250 -7.51 -2.18 4.37
CA LEU A 250 -7.89 -1.25 5.43
C LEU A 250 -6.71 -0.99 6.39
N ARG A 251 -6.60 0.25 6.82
CA ARG A 251 -5.81 0.67 8.00
C ARG A 251 -6.69 1.22 9.12
N ASN A 252 -7.98 1.36 8.86
CA ASN A 252 -8.98 1.85 9.79
C ASN A 252 -9.95 0.73 10.20
N PRO A 253 -10.67 0.87 11.30
CA PRO A 253 -11.79 -0.01 11.62
C PRO A 253 -12.85 -0.08 10.53
N VAL A 254 -13.49 -1.23 10.38
CA VAL A 254 -14.58 -1.44 9.42
C VAL A 254 -15.86 -0.79 9.95
N HIS A 255 -16.48 0.03 9.12
CA HIS A 255 -17.84 0.53 9.34
C HIS A 255 -18.77 0.05 8.21
N ASN A 256 -20.08 0.18 8.38
CA ASN A 256 -21.07 -0.34 7.43
C ASN A 256 -20.94 0.27 6.02
N GLY A 257 -20.34 1.44 5.88
CA GLY A 257 -19.97 1.97 4.56
C GLY A 257 -18.91 1.15 3.84
N HIS A 258 -17.91 0.64 4.56
CA HIS A 258 -16.93 -0.32 4.00
C HIS A 258 -17.60 -1.64 3.66
N ALA A 259 -18.44 -2.17 4.57
CA ALA A 259 -19.19 -3.39 4.36
C ALA A 259 -20.09 -3.31 3.12
N LEU A 260 -20.80 -2.17 2.94
CA LEU A 260 -21.63 -1.91 1.77
C LEU A 260 -20.84 -2.02 0.45
N LEU A 261 -19.62 -1.50 0.44
CA LEU A 261 -18.74 -1.59 -0.75
C LEU A 261 -18.32 -3.02 -1.05
N MET A 262 -17.95 -3.78 -0.01
CA MET A 262 -17.52 -5.16 -0.15
C MET A 262 -18.68 -6.06 -0.59
N THR A 263 -19.84 -5.91 0.00
CA THR A 263 -21.04 -6.69 -0.36
C THR A 263 -21.59 -6.34 -1.74
N ASP A 264 -21.63 -5.04 -2.12
CA ASP A 264 -22.02 -4.62 -3.48
C ASP A 264 -21.03 -5.15 -4.53
N THR A 265 -19.74 -5.14 -4.22
CA THR A 265 -18.74 -5.69 -5.12
C THR A 265 -18.98 -7.19 -5.36
N ARG A 266 -19.21 -7.97 -4.32
CA ARG A 266 -19.52 -9.39 -4.46
C ARG A 266 -20.80 -9.60 -5.29
N ARG A 267 -21.87 -8.85 -5.02
CA ARG A 267 -23.11 -8.89 -5.80
C ARG A 267 -22.86 -8.62 -7.28
N ARG A 268 -22.07 -7.58 -7.61
CA ARG A 268 -21.71 -7.24 -8.99
C ARG A 268 -20.90 -8.33 -9.68
N LEU A 269 -19.97 -8.98 -8.98
CA LEU A 269 -19.21 -10.11 -9.52
C LEU A 269 -20.12 -11.30 -9.83
N LEU A 270 -21.10 -11.61 -8.96
CA LEU A 270 -22.13 -12.61 -9.22
C LEU A 270 -22.95 -12.26 -10.47
N GLU A 271 -23.36 -11.00 -10.64
CA GLU A 271 -24.07 -10.50 -11.82
C GLU A 271 -23.23 -10.57 -13.12
N MET A 272 -21.89 -10.46 -12.98
CA MET A 272 -20.97 -10.68 -14.11
C MET A 272 -20.78 -12.15 -14.48
N GLY A 273 -21.34 -13.09 -13.69
CA GLY A 273 -21.33 -14.51 -13.97
C GLY A 273 -20.32 -15.34 -13.18
N TYR A 274 -19.56 -14.73 -12.26
CA TYR A 274 -18.76 -15.48 -11.28
C TYR A 274 -19.71 -16.21 -10.33
N LYS A 275 -19.32 -17.40 -9.90
CA LYS A 275 -20.17 -18.25 -9.05
C LYS A 275 -19.82 -18.18 -7.59
N ASN A 276 -18.54 -18.00 -7.31
CA ASN A 276 -18.01 -17.98 -5.94
C ASN A 276 -16.94 -16.87 -5.75
N PRO A 277 -17.32 -15.59 -5.82
CA PRO A 277 -16.41 -14.49 -5.50
C PRO A 277 -16.07 -14.51 -4.01
N VAL A 278 -14.78 -14.50 -3.67
CA VAL A 278 -14.26 -14.47 -2.30
C VAL A 278 -13.60 -13.14 -2.01
N LEU A 279 -13.95 -12.54 -0.88
CA LEU A 279 -13.33 -11.31 -0.37
C LEU A 279 -12.02 -11.63 0.35
N LEU A 280 -10.94 -10.95 -0.02
CA LEU A 280 -9.75 -10.79 0.81
C LEU A 280 -9.87 -9.46 1.57
N LEU A 281 -10.30 -9.53 2.82
CA LEU A 281 -10.21 -8.40 3.75
C LEU A 281 -8.78 -8.36 4.29
N HIS A 282 -8.03 -7.32 3.91
CA HIS A 282 -6.58 -7.31 4.07
C HIS A 282 -6.13 -6.11 4.92
N PRO A 283 -6.30 -6.17 6.25
CA PRO A 283 -5.83 -5.14 7.17
C PRO A 283 -4.31 -5.00 7.10
N LEU A 284 -3.86 -3.75 7.12
CA LEU A 284 -2.44 -3.43 7.12
C LEU A 284 -1.83 -3.77 8.48
N GLY A 285 -0.75 -4.57 8.49
CA GLY A 285 -0.14 -5.11 9.70
C GLY A 285 1.28 -4.64 9.99
N GLY A 286 1.92 -3.92 9.05
CA GLY A 286 3.21 -3.29 9.29
C GLY A 286 3.07 -1.93 9.98
N TYR A 287 4.15 -1.17 9.99
CA TYR A 287 4.23 0.18 10.56
C TYR A 287 3.04 1.06 10.12
N THR A 288 2.44 1.75 11.08
CA THR A 288 1.48 2.82 10.87
C THR A 288 1.80 3.99 11.80
N LYS A 289 1.36 5.20 11.45
CA LYS A 289 1.58 6.39 12.29
C LYS A 289 0.84 6.29 13.62
N ALA A 290 1.35 6.97 14.64
CA ALA A 290 0.90 6.82 16.03
C ALA A 290 -0.59 7.14 16.29
N ASP A 291 -1.26 7.93 15.43
CA ASP A 291 -2.69 8.26 15.57
C ASP A 291 -3.63 7.30 14.84
N ASP A 292 -3.11 6.28 14.14
CA ASP A 292 -3.91 5.18 13.60
C ASP A 292 -4.26 4.19 14.75
N VAL A 293 -5.42 3.54 14.66
CA VAL A 293 -5.82 2.51 15.63
C VAL A 293 -4.86 1.32 15.54
N PRO A 294 -4.25 0.86 16.65
CA PRO A 294 -3.30 -0.25 16.63
C PRO A 294 -3.86 -1.54 16.02
N LEU A 295 -2.97 -2.34 15.44
CA LEU A 295 -3.36 -3.58 14.73
C LEU A 295 -4.21 -4.51 15.59
N THR A 296 -3.83 -4.73 16.85
CA THR A 296 -4.55 -5.63 17.78
C THR A 296 -6.01 -5.21 17.95
N TRP A 297 -6.26 -3.91 18.11
CA TRP A 297 -7.62 -3.37 18.24
C TRP A 297 -8.39 -3.44 16.90
N ARG A 298 -7.73 -3.21 15.78
CA ARG A 298 -8.35 -3.38 14.46
C ARG A 298 -8.75 -4.82 14.22
N MET A 299 -7.89 -5.79 14.59
CA MET A 299 -8.20 -7.21 14.40
C MET A 299 -9.35 -7.66 15.30
N LYS A 300 -9.38 -7.23 16.57
CA LYS A 300 -10.52 -7.45 17.48
C LYS A 300 -11.83 -6.89 16.89
N GLN A 301 -11.78 -5.69 16.31
CA GLN A 301 -12.92 -5.07 15.67
C GLN A 301 -13.38 -5.84 14.41
N HIS A 302 -12.45 -6.34 13.58
CA HIS A 302 -12.79 -7.13 12.40
C HIS A 302 -13.42 -8.48 12.77
N GLU A 303 -12.97 -9.10 13.86
CA GLU A 303 -13.59 -10.31 14.39
C GLU A 303 -15.07 -10.05 14.76
N LYS A 304 -15.36 -8.94 15.44
CA LYS A 304 -16.75 -8.53 15.76
C LYS A 304 -17.59 -8.25 14.53
N VAL A 305 -17.01 -7.68 13.47
CA VAL A 305 -17.71 -7.45 12.19
C VAL A 305 -18.19 -8.78 11.55
N LEU A 306 -17.39 -9.85 11.68
CA LEU A 306 -17.78 -11.19 11.22
C LEU A 306 -18.80 -11.83 12.18
N GLU A 307 -18.60 -11.75 13.49
CA GLU A 307 -19.52 -12.27 14.50
C GLU A 307 -20.92 -11.63 14.42
N ASP A 308 -20.98 -10.33 14.19
CA ASP A 308 -22.24 -9.58 14.03
C ASP A 308 -22.89 -9.82 12.65
N GLY A 309 -22.31 -10.69 11.79
CA GLY A 309 -22.87 -11.05 10.50
C GLY A 309 -22.85 -9.95 9.44
N VAL A 310 -22.04 -8.89 9.62
CA VAL A 310 -21.89 -7.78 8.65
C VAL A 310 -21.20 -8.25 7.38
N LEU A 311 -20.23 -9.16 7.51
CA LEU A 311 -19.57 -9.88 6.43
C LEU A 311 -19.71 -11.39 6.67
N ASP A 312 -19.95 -12.14 5.59
CA ASP A 312 -20.09 -13.57 5.63
C ASP A 312 -18.70 -14.26 5.72
N PRO A 313 -18.39 -15.00 6.81
CA PRO A 313 -17.12 -15.68 6.98
C PRO A 313 -16.83 -16.75 5.91
N GLU A 314 -17.87 -17.38 5.35
CA GLU A 314 -17.69 -18.39 4.30
C GLU A 314 -17.13 -17.81 3.00
N THR A 315 -17.43 -16.53 2.74
CA THR A 315 -16.99 -15.82 1.52
C THR A 315 -15.97 -14.73 1.81
N THR A 316 -15.46 -14.64 3.04
CA THR A 316 -14.47 -13.66 3.46
C THR A 316 -13.23 -14.35 4.06
N VAL A 317 -12.06 -14.02 3.54
CA VAL A 317 -10.76 -14.35 4.15
C VAL A 317 -10.19 -13.08 4.77
N VAL A 318 -9.93 -13.11 6.07
CA VAL A 318 -9.24 -12.02 6.77
C VAL A 318 -7.78 -12.40 6.92
N SER A 319 -6.88 -11.63 6.32
CA SER A 319 -5.44 -11.86 6.44
C SER A 319 -4.71 -10.54 6.60
N ILE A 320 -3.69 -10.53 7.47
CA ILE A 320 -2.89 -9.35 7.76
C ILE A 320 -1.84 -9.15 6.68
N PHE A 321 -1.78 -7.97 6.09
CA PHE A 321 -0.75 -7.58 5.12
C PHE A 321 0.48 -7.03 5.85
N PRO A 322 1.66 -7.69 5.81
CA PRO A 322 2.79 -7.36 6.66
C PRO A 322 3.57 -6.11 6.26
N SER A 323 3.19 -5.44 5.18
CA SER A 323 3.92 -4.29 4.66
C SER A 323 3.83 -3.06 5.56
N PRO A 324 4.94 -2.34 5.77
CA PRO A 324 4.91 -1.00 6.37
C PRO A 324 4.12 -0.01 5.51
N MET A 325 3.44 0.93 6.15
CA MET A 325 2.71 2.01 5.48
C MET A 325 3.61 3.20 5.18
N HIS A 326 3.64 3.67 3.94
CA HIS A 326 4.43 4.83 3.52
C HIS A 326 3.64 6.14 3.53
N TYR A 327 2.33 6.07 3.40
CA TYR A 327 1.46 7.23 3.14
C TYR A 327 1.83 7.98 1.85
N ALA A 328 2.29 7.23 0.83
CA ALA A 328 2.81 7.74 -0.44
C ALA A 328 1.77 7.75 -1.58
N GLY A 329 0.48 7.67 -1.24
CA GLY A 329 -0.64 7.85 -2.16
C GLY A 329 -0.53 7.04 -3.47
N PRO A 330 -0.49 7.72 -4.64
CA PRO A 330 -0.45 7.05 -5.95
C PRO A 330 0.75 6.12 -6.15
N THR A 331 1.88 6.39 -5.53
CA THR A 331 3.06 5.51 -5.58
C THR A 331 2.82 4.24 -4.78
N GLU A 332 2.38 4.38 -3.54
CA GLU A 332 2.20 3.24 -2.64
C GLU A 332 1.03 2.33 -3.05
N VAL A 333 -0.05 2.89 -3.58
CA VAL A 333 -1.20 2.07 -3.98
C VAL A 333 -0.87 1.09 -5.12
N GLN A 334 0.13 1.40 -5.95
CA GLN A 334 0.65 0.48 -6.96
C GLN A 334 1.34 -0.73 -6.29
N TRP A 335 2.14 -0.50 -5.25
CA TRP A 335 2.72 -1.56 -4.44
C TRP A 335 1.64 -2.43 -3.80
N HIS A 336 0.60 -1.81 -3.26
CA HIS A 336 -0.53 -2.53 -2.71
C HIS A 336 -1.23 -3.41 -3.76
N ALA A 337 -1.40 -2.91 -4.98
CA ALA A 337 -1.99 -3.66 -6.09
C ALA A 337 -1.12 -4.85 -6.50
N LYS A 338 0.21 -4.62 -6.66
CA LYS A 338 1.18 -5.69 -6.94
C LYS A 338 1.13 -6.83 -5.92
N ALA A 339 1.14 -6.49 -4.64
CA ALA A 339 1.06 -7.49 -3.58
C ALA A 339 -0.22 -8.35 -3.69
N ARG A 340 -1.35 -7.79 -4.13
CA ARG A 340 -2.60 -8.53 -4.36
C ARG A 340 -2.52 -9.45 -5.56
N ILE A 341 -1.81 -9.05 -6.63
CA ILE A 341 -1.51 -9.95 -7.75
C ILE A 341 -0.73 -11.18 -7.24
N ASN A 342 0.31 -10.96 -6.45
CA ASN A 342 1.10 -12.06 -5.89
C ASN A 342 0.26 -12.95 -4.96
N ALA A 343 -0.66 -12.39 -4.20
CA ALA A 343 -1.63 -13.14 -3.39
C ALA A 343 -2.75 -13.83 -4.21
N GLY A 344 -2.85 -13.61 -5.52
CA GLY A 344 -3.83 -14.27 -6.40
C GLY A 344 -5.14 -13.52 -6.60
N ALA A 345 -5.27 -12.27 -6.15
CA ALA A 345 -6.48 -11.48 -6.34
C ALA A 345 -6.65 -11.02 -7.80
N ASN A 346 -7.87 -11.16 -8.34
CA ASN A 346 -8.24 -10.71 -9.69
C ASN A 346 -8.80 -9.29 -9.70
N PHE A 347 -9.32 -8.84 -8.57
CA PHE A 347 -10.00 -7.56 -8.41
C PHE A 347 -9.48 -6.82 -7.19
N TYR A 348 -9.41 -5.50 -7.30
CA TYR A 348 -9.00 -4.65 -6.19
C TYR A 348 -9.97 -3.47 -6.06
N ILE A 349 -10.58 -3.34 -4.87
CA ILE A 349 -11.43 -2.20 -4.54
C ILE A 349 -10.53 -1.06 -4.07
N VAL A 350 -10.55 0.06 -4.79
CA VAL A 350 -9.73 1.23 -4.47
C VAL A 350 -10.63 2.41 -4.13
N GLY A 351 -10.43 2.93 -2.93
CA GLY A 351 -11.16 4.08 -2.40
C GLY A 351 -10.69 5.43 -2.95
N ARG A 352 -11.22 6.47 -2.35
CA ARG A 352 -10.74 7.84 -2.51
C ARG A 352 -9.43 8.00 -1.76
N ASP A 353 -8.45 8.71 -2.35
CA ASP A 353 -7.13 8.98 -1.76
C ASP A 353 -6.48 7.74 -1.10
N PRO A 354 -6.31 6.63 -1.85
CA PRO A 354 -5.74 5.41 -1.30
C PRO A 354 -4.30 5.65 -0.87
N ALA A 355 -3.95 5.18 0.33
CA ALA A 355 -2.64 5.38 0.94
C ALA A 355 -2.22 6.86 1.10
N GLY A 356 -3.17 7.79 1.06
CA GLY A 356 -2.92 9.22 1.20
C GLY A 356 -2.84 9.71 2.64
N MET A 357 -2.41 10.97 2.76
CA MET A 357 -2.35 11.71 4.01
C MET A 357 -2.49 13.21 3.76
N SER A 358 -2.68 13.99 4.82
CA SER A 358 -2.60 15.44 4.74
C SER A 358 -1.15 15.90 4.63
N HIS A 359 -0.90 16.95 3.84
CA HIS A 359 0.41 17.58 3.73
C HIS A 359 0.86 18.06 5.13
N PRO A 360 2.07 17.68 5.60
CA PRO A 360 2.46 17.91 7.01
C PRO A 360 2.44 19.40 7.41
N ILE A 361 2.81 20.28 6.51
CA ILE A 361 2.90 21.74 6.77
C ILE A 361 1.60 22.44 6.37
N GLU A 362 1.14 22.25 5.14
CA GLU A 362 0.02 23.03 4.56
C GLU A 362 -1.36 22.54 4.99
N LYS A 363 -1.45 21.35 5.60
CA LYS A 363 -2.68 20.74 6.13
C LYS A 363 -3.80 20.49 5.09
N ARG A 364 -3.49 20.62 3.79
CA ARG A 364 -4.35 20.17 2.68
C ARG A 364 -4.14 18.68 2.42
N ASP A 365 -4.98 18.07 1.59
CA ASP A 365 -4.69 16.72 1.07
C ASP A 365 -3.34 16.76 0.32
N LEU A 366 -2.46 15.79 0.56
CA LEU A 366 -1.16 15.72 -0.09
C LEU A 366 -1.31 15.35 -1.57
N TYR A 367 -2.26 14.47 -1.87
CA TYR A 367 -2.53 13.99 -3.23
C TYR A 367 -3.95 14.35 -3.65
N ASP A 368 -4.19 14.44 -4.97
CA ASP A 368 -5.55 14.47 -5.52
C ASP A 368 -6.24 13.13 -5.21
N ALA A 369 -7.47 13.23 -4.71
CA ALA A 369 -8.21 12.08 -4.21
C ALA A 369 -8.48 10.97 -5.25
N ASP A 370 -8.46 11.31 -6.54
CA ASP A 370 -8.68 10.37 -7.64
C ASP A 370 -7.38 9.86 -8.30
N HIS A 371 -6.22 10.46 -7.98
CA HIS A 371 -4.95 10.12 -8.64
C HIS A 371 -4.57 8.65 -8.44
N GLY A 372 -4.69 8.12 -7.23
CA GLY A 372 -4.36 6.71 -6.96
C GLY A 372 -5.14 5.75 -7.87
N LYS A 373 -6.44 5.96 -8.00
CA LYS A 373 -7.29 5.15 -8.88
C LYS A 373 -6.93 5.31 -10.37
N LYS A 374 -6.68 6.55 -10.82
CA LYS A 374 -6.29 6.83 -12.20
C LYS A 374 -4.95 6.20 -12.55
N VAL A 375 -3.97 6.32 -11.65
CA VAL A 375 -2.64 5.70 -11.83
C VAL A 375 -2.75 4.19 -11.95
N LEU A 376 -3.50 3.52 -11.09
CA LEU A 376 -3.69 2.07 -11.15
C LEU A 376 -4.28 1.60 -12.49
N SER A 377 -5.14 2.40 -13.13
CA SER A 377 -5.75 2.03 -14.42
C SER A 377 -4.79 2.08 -15.61
N MET A 378 -3.59 2.66 -15.43
CA MET A 378 -2.60 2.85 -16.49
C MET A 378 -1.17 2.43 -16.09
N ALA A 379 -0.98 1.94 -14.86
CA ALA A 379 0.34 1.59 -14.35
C ALA A 379 0.88 0.34 -15.04
N PRO A 380 2.09 0.38 -15.62
CA PRO A 380 2.69 -0.79 -16.26
C PRO A 380 2.83 -1.96 -15.29
N GLY A 381 2.51 -3.17 -15.77
CA GLY A 381 2.58 -4.41 -14.99
C GLY A 381 1.37 -4.68 -14.09
N LEU A 382 0.36 -3.77 -14.06
CA LEU A 382 -0.87 -3.96 -13.28
C LEU A 382 -2.10 -4.25 -14.15
N GLU A 383 -1.95 -4.41 -15.45
CA GLU A 383 -3.05 -4.55 -16.42
C GLU A 383 -3.92 -5.80 -16.17
N ARG A 384 -3.34 -6.80 -15.46
CA ARG A 384 -4.02 -8.05 -15.13
C ARG A 384 -4.97 -7.93 -13.95
N LEU A 385 -4.82 -6.90 -13.11
CA LEU A 385 -5.64 -6.65 -11.94
C LEU A 385 -6.80 -5.70 -12.32
N ASN A 386 -8.03 -6.17 -12.11
CA ASN A 386 -9.21 -5.34 -12.37
C ASN A 386 -9.43 -4.38 -11.21
N ILE A 387 -9.29 -3.08 -11.48
CA ILE A 387 -9.57 -2.04 -10.49
C ILE A 387 -11.07 -1.75 -10.49
N LEU A 388 -11.72 -2.02 -9.36
CA LEU A 388 -13.14 -1.76 -9.21
C LEU A 388 -13.37 -0.34 -8.69
N PRO A 389 -14.13 0.49 -9.43
CA PRO A 389 -14.37 1.85 -9.01
C PRO A 389 -15.22 1.88 -7.74
N PHE A 390 -14.76 2.67 -6.79
CA PHE A 390 -15.40 2.91 -5.53
C PHE A 390 -16.63 3.83 -5.72
N LYS A 391 -17.79 3.40 -5.22
CA LYS A 391 -18.93 4.27 -5.05
C LYS A 391 -18.87 4.94 -3.69
N VAL A 392 -19.09 6.24 -3.63
CA VAL A 392 -19.08 6.95 -2.36
C VAL A 392 -20.24 6.46 -1.50
N ALA A 393 -19.91 5.95 -0.29
CA ALA A 393 -20.90 5.59 0.72
C ALA A 393 -21.02 6.72 1.75
N ALA A 394 -22.25 7.05 2.12
CA ALA A 394 -22.57 8.03 3.13
C ALA A 394 -23.75 7.55 3.97
N TYR A 395 -23.96 8.14 5.14
CA TYR A 395 -25.10 7.81 5.99
C TYR A 395 -26.36 8.49 5.43
N ASP A 396 -27.35 7.72 5.00
CA ASP A 396 -28.66 8.19 4.57
C ASP A 396 -29.56 8.39 5.77
N LYS A 397 -29.84 9.64 6.13
CA LYS A 397 -30.68 10.04 7.26
C LYS A 397 -32.13 9.59 7.12
N THR A 398 -32.59 9.40 5.89
CA THR A 398 -33.99 8.99 5.62
C THR A 398 -34.22 7.50 5.81
N GLN A 399 -33.12 6.70 5.67
CA GLN A 399 -33.15 5.26 5.80
C GLN A 399 -32.47 4.76 7.08
N SER A 400 -31.83 5.66 7.85
CA SER A 400 -31.07 5.34 9.07
C SER A 400 -30.02 4.25 8.84
N LYS A 401 -29.28 4.33 7.69
CA LYS A 401 -28.24 3.35 7.34
C LYS A 401 -27.19 3.93 6.39
N MET A 402 -26.09 3.21 6.24
CA MET A 402 -25.12 3.50 5.17
C MET A 402 -25.71 3.12 3.82
N ALA A 403 -25.61 4.04 2.86
CA ALA A 403 -26.07 3.88 1.48
C ALA A 403 -25.09 4.52 0.50
N PHE A 404 -25.20 4.18 -0.78
CA PHE A 404 -24.45 4.91 -1.80
C PHE A 404 -24.99 6.33 -1.92
N PHE A 405 -24.08 7.30 -1.94
CA PHE A 405 -24.41 8.71 -2.04
C PHE A 405 -25.17 8.99 -3.35
N ASP A 406 -26.30 9.65 -3.21
CA ASP A 406 -27.13 10.11 -4.31
C ASP A 406 -26.99 11.64 -4.50
N PRO A 407 -26.30 12.09 -5.55
CA PRO A 407 -26.11 13.53 -5.80
C PRO A 407 -27.40 14.32 -5.99
N SER A 408 -28.52 13.66 -6.29
CA SER A 408 -29.82 14.31 -6.44
C SER A 408 -30.48 14.68 -5.09
N ARG A 409 -30.03 14.08 -4.00
CA ARG A 409 -30.54 14.27 -2.63
C ARG A 409 -29.43 14.54 -1.61
N PRO A 410 -28.49 15.46 -1.86
CA PRO A 410 -27.30 15.63 -1.03
C PRO A 410 -27.61 16.00 0.43
N GLN A 411 -28.73 16.68 0.67
CA GLN A 411 -29.20 17.08 2.01
C GLN A 411 -29.61 15.90 2.90
N ASP A 412 -29.92 14.75 2.30
CA ASP A 412 -30.34 13.55 3.04
C ASP A 412 -29.16 12.73 3.56
N PHE A 413 -27.97 13.03 3.09
CA PHE A 413 -26.77 12.30 3.41
C PHE A 413 -25.87 13.03 4.41
N LEU A 414 -25.25 12.26 5.31
CA LEU A 414 -24.25 12.71 6.26
C LEU A 414 -22.95 11.97 6.04
N PHE A 415 -21.86 12.73 5.82
CA PHE A 415 -20.51 12.18 5.77
C PHE A 415 -19.91 12.15 7.18
N ILE A 416 -19.62 10.96 7.69
CA ILE A 416 -18.97 10.78 8.99
C ILE A 416 -17.49 10.60 8.75
N SER A 417 -16.70 11.61 9.12
CA SER A 417 -15.25 11.56 9.02
C SER A 417 -14.65 10.66 10.10
N GLY A 418 -13.44 10.12 9.87
CA GLY A 418 -12.69 9.40 10.89
C GLY A 418 -12.45 10.23 12.16
N THR A 419 -12.30 11.55 12.03
CA THR A 419 -12.19 12.46 13.19
C THR A 419 -13.47 12.50 14.01
N LYS A 420 -14.64 12.62 13.34
CA LYS A 420 -15.93 12.61 14.05
C LYS A 420 -16.17 11.26 14.74
N MET A 421 -15.87 10.16 14.06
CA MET A 421 -15.96 8.81 14.64
C MET A 421 -15.10 8.69 15.92
N ARG A 422 -13.83 9.14 15.85
CA ARG A 422 -12.94 9.16 17.02
C ARG A 422 -13.49 9.99 18.17
N THR A 423 -14.06 11.16 17.88
CA THR A 423 -14.67 12.03 18.90
C THR A 423 -15.85 11.34 19.59
N LEU A 424 -16.76 10.73 18.82
CA LEU A 424 -17.89 9.99 19.38
C LEU A 424 -17.42 8.85 20.29
N ALA A 425 -16.46 8.02 19.82
CA ALA A 425 -15.94 6.91 20.59
C ALA A 425 -15.24 7.37 21.90
N LYS A 426 -14.45 8.45 21.86
CA LYS A 426 -13.81 9.05 23.03
C LYS A 426 -14.82 9.56 24.07
N ASN A 427 -15.93 10.12 23.59
CA ASN A 427 -16.98 10.65 24.45
C ASN A 427 -17.97 9.57 24.91
N LYS A 428 -17.83 8.32 24.45
CA LYS A 428 -18.79 7.22 24.67
C LYS A 428 -20.20 7.55 24.14
N GLU A 429 -20.26 8.36 23.08
CA GLU A 429 -21.48 8.71 22.37
C GLU A 429 -21.74 7.69 21.26
N ASP A 430 -22.96 7.22 21.11
CA ASP A 430 -23.31 6.30 20.04
C ASP A 430 -23.23 6.96 18.66
N PRO A 431 -22.75 6.25 17.63
CA PRO A 431 -22.86 6.72 16.27
C PRO A 431 -24.32 6.65 15.81
N PRO A 432 -24.68 7.30 14.70
CA PRO A 432 -26.01 7.09 14.12
C PRO A 432 -26.30 5.60 13.89
N ASP A 433 -27.53 5.17 14.14
CA ASP A 433 -27.97 3.79 13.92
C ASP A 433 -27.59 3.27 12.53
N GLY A 434 -27.03 2.06 12.45
CA GLY A 434 -26.60 1.47 11.17
C GLY A 434 -25.32 2.05 10.56
N PHE A 435 -24.57 2.88 11.29
CA PHE A 435 -23.26 3.34 10.85
C PHE A 435 -22.18 2.26 11.03
N MET A 436 -22.17 1.57 12.16
CA MET A 436 -21.26 0.48 12.51
C MET A 436 -22.02 -0.60 13.26
N CYS A 437 -21.57 -1.84 13.20
CA CYS A 437 -22.13 -2.91 14.00
C CYS A 437 -21.84 -2.69 15.50
N PRO A 438 -22.73 -3.14 16.40
CA PRO A 438 -22.61 -2.90 17.85
C PRO A 438 -21.28 -3.40 18.42
N GLY A 439 -20.93 -4.66 18.20
CA GLY A 439 -19.68 -5.23 18.70
C GLY A 439 -18.43 -4.54 18.16
N GLY A 440 -18.47 -4.12 16.89
CA GLY A 440 -17.38 -3.34 16.29
C GLY A 440 -17.24 -1.94 16.90
N TRP A 441 -18.35 -1.31 17.30
CA TRP A 441 -18.34 -0.02 17.98
C TRP A 441 -17.83 -0.13 19.41
N GLU A 442 -18.27 -1.12 20.16
CA GLU A 442 -17.81 -1.39 21.53
C GLU A 442 -16.28 -1.51 21.59
N VAL A 443 -15.67 -2.23 20.68
CA VAL A 443 -14.20 -2.35 20.58
C VAL A 443 -13.51 -0.99 20.42
N LEU A 444 -14.10 -0.07 19.63
CA LEU A 444 -13.54 1.28 19.48
C LEU A 444 -13.67 2.11 20.75
N VAL A 445 -14.81 2.03 21.43
CA VAL A 445 -15.03 2.71 22.72
C VAL A 445 -14.03 2.18 23.75
N GLU A 446 -13.85 0.85 23.87
CA GLU A 446 -12.86 0.24 24.75
C GLU A 446 -11.43 0.72 24.45
N TYR A 447 -11.06 0.79 23.15
CA TYR A 447 -9.76 1.30 22.77
C TYR A 447 -9.54 2.74 23.24
N TYR A 448 -10.47 3.65 22.95
CA TYR A 448 -10.31 5.05 23.35
C TYR A 448 -10.44 5.25 24.85
N ASP A 449 -11.20 4.42 25.57
CA ASP A 449 -11.26 4.40 27.03
C ASP A 449 -9.92 3.97 27.65
N SER A 450 -9.25 2.99 27.05
CA SER A 450 -7.91 2.54 27.48
C SER A 450 -6.83 3.63 27.37
N LEU A 451 -7.06 4.65 26.56
CA LEU A 451 -6.17 5.80 26.40
C LEU A 451 -6.46 6.95 27.39
N ALA A 452 -7.57 6.88 28.13
CA ALA A 452 -7.91 7.89 29.12
C ALA A 452 -6.91 7.82 30.31
N PRO A 453 -6.45 8.96 30.87
CA PRO A 453 -5.58 8.96 32.03
C PRO A 453 -6.29 8.25 33.21
N THR A 454 -5.68 7.24 33.77
CA THR A 454 -6.20 6.61 35.00
C THR A 454 -6.07 7.59 36.17
N GLU A 455 -7.11 7.76 36.97
CA GLU A 455 -7.17 8.67 38.13
C GLU A 455 -6.07 8.45 39.19
N ASN A 456 -5.23 7.42 39.07
CA ASN A 456 -4.19 7.05 40.04
C ASN A 456 -2.73 7.25 39.52
N GLY A 457 -2.50 8.12 38.56
CA GLY A 457 -1.12 8.58 38.25
C GLY A 457 -0.13 7.53 37.74
N LYS A 458 -0.56 6.30 37.40
CA LYS A 458 0.24 5.31 36.66
C LYS A 458 -0.14 5.38 35.19
N VAL A 459 0.64 6.13 34.46
CA VAL A 459 0.68 6.00 33.00
C VAL A 459 1.15 4.58 32.70
N LEU A 460 0.26 3.73 32.20
CA LEU A 460 0.67 2.51 31.55
C LEU A 460 1.30 2.96 30.24
N GLU A 461 2.62 2.76 30.11
CA GLU A 461 3.29 2.96 28.83
C GLU A 461 2.57 2.14 27.75
N PRO A 462 2.33 2.72 26.55
CA PRO A 462 1.76 1.95 25.47
C PRO A 462 2.69 0.78 25.19
N VAL A 463 2.14 -0.42 25.15
CA VAL A 463 2.86 -1.62 24.74
C VAL A 463 3.43 -1.32 23.34
N PRO A 464 4.75 -1.38 23.13
CA PRO A 464 5.33 -1.08 21.82
C PRO A 464 4.77 -2.05 20.78
N ALA A 465 4.33 -1.47 19.65
CA ALA A 465 3.80 -2.19 18.50
C ALA A 465 4.90 -3.02 17.82
#